data_e393f55183c2ddaab467b789a43e024b
#
_entry.id   e393f55183c2ddaab467b789a43e024b
#
_cell.length_a   1.000
_cell.length_b   1.000
_cell.length_c   1.000
_cell.angle_alpha   90.00
_cell.angle_beta   90.00
_cell.angle_gamma   90.00
#
_symmetry.space_group_name_H-M   'P 1'
#
loop_
_entity.id
_entity.type
_entity.pdbx_description
1 polymer ?
#
loop_
_entity_poly.entity_id
_entity_poly.type
_entity_poly.pdbx_seq_one_letter_code
_entity_poly.pdbx_strand_id
1 'polypeptide(L)'
;MNLWLGIFRRLVLALIYLAVFFYSAVFNNDIGWTLFLFMSLVLIFSLTQLAIPLGSITAESADTVVAHLNKEVTLPMTLHRQQALLPLAQLTISIVDPLVGTSETTYLFWREEQHDFSWRPTQRGVYQSLTLRYQSSDFFQLFTKSRKVEIAKEMLVLPQLQPARNILRLQETMKNQTFGEPTFAVKNYRPYRSGDAPKNIDWKLSSKQSTLIYRELETQQLEQTVWLFLGTPSEHFEAMLSYYYSLQTVAEEPLEQYIFGDQLKDPAQTDALAFAGIQPLTTVPTLPDLKDKSIFLFTPEQTSLSAELMTHLGKNNQVTLYDYDTLAGWFRETKGSR
;
A
#
# COMPACT_ATOMS: atom_id res chain seq x y z
N MET A 1 20.67 19.38 -15.02
CA MET A 1 21.16 20.69 -14.53
C MET A 1 22.40 20.55 -13.65
N ASN A 2 22.58 19.50 -12.89
CA ASN A 2 23.69 19.38 -11.92
C ASN A 2 25.07 19.02 -12.50
N LEU A 3 25.13 18.42 -13.67
CA LEU A 3 26.41 17.96 -14.25
C LEU A 3 27.28 19.16 -14.74
N TRP A 4 26.65 20.11 -15.37
CA TRP A 4 27.33 21.34 -15.85
C TRP A 4 27.84 22.20 -14.70
N LEU A 5 27.07 22.27 -13.60
CA LEU A 5 27.48 23.02 -12.41
C LEU A 5 28.72 22.40 -11.75
N GLY A 6 28.78 21.05 -11.71
CA GLY A 6 29.94 20.33 -11.19
C GLY A 6 31.19 20.50 -12.04
N ILE A 7 31.07 20.49 -13.38
CA ILE A 7 32.18 20.74 -14.29
C ILE A 7 32.67 22.20 -14.15
N PHE A 8 31.76 23.14 -14.11
CA PHE A 8 32.09 24.56 -13.94
C PHE A 8 32.85 24.81 -12.61
N ARG A 9 32.41 24.27 -11.50
CA ARG A 9 33.09 24.38 -10.20
C ARG A 9 34.51 23.83 -10.25
N ARG A 10 34.72 22.67 -10.89
CA ARG A 10 36.07 22.08 -11.06
C ARG A 10 36.98 22.94 -11.92
N LEU A 11 36.47 23.49 -13.03
CA LEU A 11 37.21 24.37 -13.90
C LEU A 11 37.61 25.66 -13.17
N VAL A 12 36.70 26.28 -12.43
CA VAL A 12 36.97 27.48 -11.64
C VAL A 12 38.04 27.19 -10.57
N LEU A 13 37.91 26.08 -9.85
CA LEU A 13 38.90 25.68 -8.85
C LEU A 13 40.29 25.44 -9.49
N ALA A 14 40.37 24.74 -10.61
CA ALA A 14 41.59 24.47 -11.34
C ALA A 14 42.26 25.80 -11.81
N LEU A 15 41.45 26.74 -12.28
CA LEU A 15 41.91 28.04 -12.71
C LEU A 15 42.48 28.87 -11.54
N ILE A 16 41.78 28.89 -10.40
CA ILE A 16 42.25 29.56 -9.18
C ILE A 16 43.54 28.91 -8.68
N TYR A 17 43.60 27.57 -8.62
CA TYR A 17 44.79 26.86 -8.19
C TYR A 17 45.99 27.15 -9.06
N LEU A 18 45.79 27.17 -10.37
CA LEU A 18 46.81 27.51 -11.37
C LEU A 18 47.26 28.99 -11.26
N ALA A 19 46.33 29.90 -11.02
CA ALA A 19 46.65 31.32 -10.80
C ALA A 19 47.47 31.54 -9.52
N VAL A 20 47.14 30.86 -8.41
CA VAL A 20 47.91 30.92 -7.16
C VAL A 20 49.30 30.31 -7.36
N PHE A 21 49.42 29.21 -8.11
CA PHE A 21 50.72 28.63 -8.44
C PHE A 21 51.60 29.60 -9.23
N PHE A 22 51.07 30.19 -10.31
CA PHE A 22 51.81 31.17 -11.12
C PHE A 22 52.17 32.41 -10.30
N TYR A 23 51.27 32.91 -9.47
CA TYR A 23 51.56 34.01 -8.55
C TYR A 23 52.72 33.68 -7.62
N SER A 24 52.73 32.52 -7.01
CA SER A 24 53.80 32.06 -6.11
C SER A 24 55.11 31.88 -6.82
N ALA A 25 55.08 31.33 -8.04
CA ALA A 25 56.30 31.10 -8.86
C ALA A 25 56.89 32.38 -9.41
N VAL A 26 56.09 33.36 -9.87
CA VAL A 26 56.57 34.61 -10.48
C VAL A 26 57.09 35.57 -9.41
N PHE A 27 56.35 35.73 -8.31
CA PHE A 27 56.73 36.68 -7.26
C PHE A 27 57.65 36.10 -6.21
N ASN A 28 57.77 34.77 -6.17
CA ASN A 28 58.61 33.98 -5.24
C ASN A 28 58.55 34.49 -3.78
N ASN A 29 57.35 34.79 -3.31
CA ASN A 29 57.12 35.32 -1.96
C ASN A 29 56.59 34.24 -1.00
N ASP A 30 56.89 34.35 0.27
CA ASP A 30 56.47 33.39 1.32
C ASP A 30 54.95 33.27 1.42
N ILE A 31 54.22 34.36 1.23
CA ILE A 31 52.76 34.41 1.31
C ILE A 31 52.13 33.56 0.18
N GLY A 32 52.67 33.73 -1.07
CA GLY A 32 52.19 32.95 -2.19
C GLY A 32 52.42 31.46 -2.04
N TRP A 33 53.60 31.05 -1.60
CA TRP A 33 53.91 29.63 -1.36
C TRP A 33 53.07 29.05 -0.20
N THR A 34 52.86 29.81 0.87
CA THR A 34 51.99 29.38 1.97
C THR A 34 50.55 29.16 1.50
N LEU A 35 49.99 30.07 0.70
CA LEU A 35 48.66 29.93 0.14
C LEU A 35 48.57 28.73 -0.82
N PHE A 36 49.60 28.53 -1.68
CA PHE A 36 49.63 27.37 -2.57
C PHE A 36 49.69 26.05 -1.83
N LEU A 37 50.55 25.95 -0.79
CA LEU A 37 50.63 24.77 0.07
C LEU A 37 49.29 24.49 0.81
N PHE A 38 48.68 25.55 1.34
CA PHE A 38 47.35 25.41 1.98
C PHE A 38 46.29 24.85 1.03
N MET A 39 46.18 25.43 -0.18
CA MET A 39 45.26 24.94 -1.21
C MET A 39 45.57 23.49 -1.64
N SER A 40 46.84 23.14 -1.75
CA SER A 40 47.27 21.78 -2.08
C SER A 40 46.86 20.80 -0.99
N LEU A 41 47.00 21.17 0.29
CA LEU A 41 46.62 20.36 1.41
C LEU A 41 45.13 20.16 1.47
N VAL A 42 44.34 21.18 1.20
CA VAL A 42 42.88 21.11 1.09
C VAL A 42 42.45 20.18 -0.04
N LEU A 43 43.10 20.26 -1.23
CA LEU A 43 42.81 19.36 -2.34
C LEU A 43 43.16 17.89 -2.02
N ILE A 44 44.33 17.65 -1.40
CA ILE A 44 44.74 16.32 -0.96
C ILE A 44 43.73 15.74 0.05
N PHE A 45 43.30 16.57 1.02
CA PHE A 45 42.27 16.16 1.98
C PHE A 45 40.95 15.82 1.29
N SER A 46 40.51 16.64 0.31
CA SER A 46 39.32 16.35 -0.47
C SER A 46 39.43 15.04 -1.25
N LEU A 47 40.56 14.75 -1.87
CA LEU A 47 40.83 13.51 -2.59
C LEU A 47 40.87 12.29 -1.66
N THR A 48 41.42 12.42 -0.43
CA THR A 48 41.44 11.32 0.54
C THR A 48 40.02 10.89 0.94
N GLN A 49 39.07 11.82 1.03
CA GLN A 49 37.66 11.50 1.27
C GLN A 49 37.07 10.63 0.13
N LEU A 50 37.51 10.86 -1.09
CA LEU A 50 37.05 10.09 -2.24
C LEU A 50 37.62 8.66 -2.28
N ALA A 51 38.81 8.47 -1.69
CA ALA A 51 39.46 7.14 -1.63
C ALA A 51 38.71 6.15 -0.73
N ILE A 52 37.86 6.62 0.19
CA ILE A 52 37.11 5.78 1.10
C ILE A 52 36.12 4.90 0.36
N PRO A 53 36.16 3.56 0.44
CA PRO A 53 35.28 2.69 -0.32
C PRO A 53 33.85 2.70 0.21
N LEU A 54 32.85 2.98 -0.65
CA LEU A 54 31.43 2.87 -0.29
C LEU A 54 30.98 1.40 -0.08
N GLY A 55 31.81 0.44 -0.50
CA GLY A 55 31.54 -0.98 -0.31
C GLY A 55 31.67 -1.48 1.12
N SER A 56 32.27 -0.70 2.00
CA SER A 56 32.35 -1.00 3.43
C SER A 56 31.10 -0.64 4.21
N ILE A 57 30.13 0.01 3.56
CA ILE A 57 28.86 0.38 4.18
C ILE A 57 27.87 -0.75 3.93
N THR A 58 27.36 -1.32 5.01
CA THR A 58 26.24 -2.27 5.02
C THR A 58 25.03 -1.57 5.60
N ALA A 59 23.85 -1.87 5.08
CA ALA A 59 22.61 -1.42 5.64
C ALA A 59 21.83 -2.63 6.16
N GLU A 60 21.38 -2.51 7.37
CA GLU A 60 20.49 -3.47 8.01
C GLU A 60 19.15 -2.78 8.25
N SER A 61 18.09 -3.50 8.00
CA SER A 61 16.74 -3.01 8.26
C SER A 61 15.97 -4.07 9.04
N ALA A 62 15.06 -3.62 9.91
CA ALA A 62 14.19 -4.52 10.64
C ALA A 62 13.44 -5.47 9.67
N ASP A 63 12.89 -6.55 10.20
CA ASP A 63 12.17 -7.62 9.52
C ASP A 63 11.13 -7.11 8.49
N THR A 64 10.31 -8.00 7.98
CA THR A 64 9.26 -7.74 6.97
C THR A 64 8.49 -6.43 7.23
N VAL A 65 8.45 -5.55 6.24
CA VAL A 65 7.70 -4.30 6.31
C VAL A 65 6.37 -4.45 5.59
N VAL A 66 5.29 -4.16 6.31
CA VAL A 66 3.93 -4.13 5.75
C VAL A 66 3.51 -2.68 5.56
N ALA A 67 3.18 -2.32 4.33
CA ALA A 67 2.73 -0.99 3.94
C ALA A 67 1.40 -1.05 3.21
N HIS A 68 0.64 0.03 3.22
CA HIS A 68 -0.56 0.18 2.38
C HIS A 68 -0.28 1.11 1.22
N LEU A 69 -0.90 0.83 0.08
CA LEU A 69 -0.80 1.65 -1.11
C LEU A 69 -1.19 3.11 -0.79
N ASN A 70 -0.41 4.07 -1.28
CA ASN A 70 -0.59 5.52 -1.08
C ASN A 70 -0.54 6.02 0.38
N LYS A 71 -0.22 5.18 1.35
CA LYS A 71 -0.02 5.58 2.75
C LYS A 71 1.47 5.69 3.03
N GLU A 72 1.87 6.79 3.67
CA GLU A 72 3.25 6.98 4.09
C GLU A 72 3.62 5.99 5.20
N VAL A 73 4.76 5.35 5.04
CA VAL A 73 5.33 4.41 6.01
C VAL A 73 6.79 4.75 6.24
N THR A 74 7.26 4.57 7.46
CA THR A 74 8.65 4.79 7.84
C THR A 74 9.42 3.48 7.76
N LEU A 75 10.56 3.51 7.07
CA LEU A 75 11.49 2.39 6.94
C LEU A 75 12.73 2.69 7.80
N PRO A 76 12.83 2.11 9.00
CA PRO A 76 14.01 2.25 9.81
C PRO A 76 15.16 1.44 9.19
N MET A 77 16.30 2.08 9.02
CA MET A 77 17.52 1.45 8.53
C MET A 77 18.70 1.84 9.39
N THR A 78 19.50 0.86 9.76
CA THR A 78 20.78 1.09 10.43
C THR A 78 21.91 0.87 9.45
N LEU A 79 22.74 1.88 9.31
CA LEU A 79 23.92 1.83 8.47
C LEU A 79 25.11 1.49 9.31
N HIS A 80 25.85 0.49 8.91
CA HIS A 80 27.10 0.08 9.56
C HIS A 80 28.27 0.21 8.59
N ARG A 81 29.37 0.69 9.09
CA ARG A 81 30.62 0.75 8.36
C ARG A 81 31.73 0.00 9.09
N GLN A 82 32.26 -1.05 8.45
CA GLN A 82 33.21 -1.96 9.10
C GLN A 82 34.57 -1.32 9.39
N GLN A 83 35.05 -0.44 8.51
CA GLN A 83 36.35 0.19 8.67
C GLN A 83 36.22 1.71 8.53
N ALA A 84 36.51 2.44 9.59
CA ALA A 84 36.40 3.90 9.63
C ALA A 84 37.67 4.51 10.22
N LEU A 85 38.66 4.77 9.35
CA LEU A 85 39.80 5.60 9.71
C LEU A 85 39.45 7.11 9.65
N LEU A 86 38.61 7.48 8.71
CA LEU A 86 38.16 8.85 8.50
C LEU A 86 36.63 8.88 8.26
N PRO A 87 35.91 9.89 8.75
CA PRO A 87 34.48 10.04 8.46
C PRO A 87 34.26 10.34 6.97
N LEU A 88 33.12 9.91 6.42
CA LEU A 88 32.63 10.40 5.14
C LEU A 88 32.05 11.81 5.34
N ALA A 89 32.51 12.79 4.59
CA ALA A 89 32.09 14.18 4.76
C ALA A 89 30.58 14.36 4.50
N GLN A 90 30.09 13.72 3.46
CA GLN A 90 28.68 13.71 3.11
C GLN A 90 28.31 12.34 2.52
N LEU A 91 27.29 11.71 3.07
CA LEU A 91 26.71 10.48 2.56
C LEU A 91 25.22 10.70 2.30
N THR A 92 24.81 10.62 1.04
CA THR A 92 23.40 10.64 0.65
C THR A 92 22.97 9.23 0.29
N ILE A 93 21.88 8.78 0.86
CA ILE A 93 21.29 7.48 0.62
C ILE A 93 19.96 7.71 -0.05
N SER A 94 19.73 7.07 -1.17
CA SER A 94 18.46 7.13 -1.88
C SER A 94 17.98 5.73 -2.22
N ILE A 95 16.70 5.50 -2.06
CA ILE A 95 16.04 4.29 -2.49
C ILE A 95 15.76 4.43 -3.99
N VAL A 96 16.21 3.48 -4.80
CA VAL A 96 16.15 3.55 -6.26
C VAL A 96 15.09 2.61 -6.81
N ASP A 97 14.93 1.44 -6.20
CA ASP A 97 14.03 0.40 -6.65
C ASP A 97 13.64 -0.50 -5.46
N PRO A 98 12.39 -0.94 -5.33
CA PRO A 98 11.21 -0.59 -6.12
C PRO A 98 10.58 0.76 -5.72
N LEU A 99 11.16 1.47 -4.79
CA LEU A 99 10.57 2.57 -4.04
C LEU A 99 11.23 3.91 -4.40
N VAL A 100 10.89 4.46 -5.53
CA VAL A 100 11.51 5.71 -5.99
C VAL A 100 11.03 6.90 -5.14
N GLY A 101 11.96 7.74 -4.68
CA GLY A 101 11.64 9.10 -4.27
C GLY A 101 12.11 9.57 -2.91
N THR A 102 12.71 8.71 -2.06
CA THR A 102 13.22 9.15 -0.76
C THR A 102 14.75 9.15 -0.73
N SER A 103 15.31 10.24 -0.26
CA SER A 103 16.76 10.35 -0.04
C SER A 103 17.02 11.05 1.28
N GLU A 104 17.95 10.52 2.05
CA GLU A 104 18.46 11.15 3.26
C GLU A 104 19.94 11.45 3.12
N THR A 105 20.37 12.53 3.77
CA THR A 105 21.76 12.97 3.69
C THR A 105 22.29 13.16 5.11
N THR A 106 23.37 12.44 5.38
CA THR A 106 24.13 12.51 6.63
C THR A 106 25.46 13.20 6.38
N TYR A 107 25.87 14.00 7.34
CA TYR A 107 27.18 14.69 7.35
C TYR A 107 28.11 14.06 8.39
N LEU A 108 29.37 13.92 8.05
CA LEU A 108 30.39 13.33 8.90
C LEU A 108 30.04 11.89 9.37
N PHE A 109 29.55 11.06 8.45
CA PHE A 109 29.24 9.67 8.74
C PHE A 109 30.47 8.89 9.15
N TRP A 110 30.43 8.34 10.36
CA TRP A 110 31.59 7.64 10.95
C TRP A 110 31.46 6.11 10.87
N ARG A 111 30.67 5.53 11.73
CA ARG A 111 30.59 4.05 11.87
C ARG A 111 29.19 3.50 11.79
N GLU A 112 28.29 4.09 12.54
CA GLU A 112 26.92 3.61 12.69
C GLU A 112 25.99 4.80 12.80
N GLU A 113 24.86 4.72 12.10
CA GLU A 113 23.82 5.75 12.15
C GLU A 113 22.49 5.13 11.77
N GLN A 114 21.44 5.53 12.46
CA GLN A 114 20.06 5.13 12.19
C GLN A 114 19.38 6.20 11.35
N HIS A 115 18.67 5.74 10.32
CA HIS A 115 17.90 6.60 9.42
C HIS A 115 16.49 6.07 9.26
N ASP A 116 15.54 6.98 9.30
CA ASP A 116 14.12 6.71 9.09
C ASP A 116 13.71 7.23 7.72
N PHE A 117 13.65 6.35 6.73
CA PHE A 117 13.21 6.71 5.39
C PHE A 117 11.69 6.76 5.33
N SER A 118 11.14 7.92 4.99
CA SER A 118 9.73 8.06 4.69
C SER A 118 9.46 7.58 3.27
N TRP A 119 8.56 6.61 3.14
CA TRP A 119 8.20 6.02 1.87
C TRP A 119 6.69 5.95 1.66
N ARG A 120 6.27 6.31 0.44
CA ARG A 120 4.88 6.19 0.01
C ARG A 120 4.79 5.26 -1.19
N PRO A 121 4.34 4.02 -1.02
CA PRO A 121 4.24 3.06 -2.11
C PRO A 121 3.19 3.49 -3.12
N THR A 122 3.54 3.41 -4.40
CA THR A 122 2.66 3.73 -5.54
C THR A 122 2.16 2.49 -6.26
N GLN A 123 2.76 1.34 -6.00
CA GLN A 123 2.37 0.06 -6.59
C GLN A 123 2.27 -1.00 -5.50
N ARG A 124 1.21 -1.81 -5.56
CA ARG A 124 1.00 -2.96 -4.69
C ARG A 124 1.90 -4.12 -5.15
N GLY A 125 2.30 -4.95 -4.22
CA GLY A 125 3.08 -6.13 -4.54
C GLY A 125 3.87 -6.69 -3.37
N VAL A 126 4.55 -7.80 -3.64
CA VAL A 126 5.52 -8.44 -2.76
C VAL A 126 6.90 -8.17 -3.32
N TYR A 127 7.73 -7.47 -2.57
CA TYR A 127 9.09 -7.12 -2.96
C TYR A 127 10.06 -7.87 -2.07
N GLN A 128 11.07 -8.51 -2.66
CA GLN A 128 12.04 -9.34 -1.94
C GLN A 128 13.39 -8.65 -1.78
N SER A 129 13.59 -7.54 -2.47
CA SER A 129 14.84 -6.78 -2.39
C SER A 129 14.59 -5.27 -2.49
N LEU A 130 15.53 -4.52 -1.95
CA LEU A 130 15.56 -3.07 -1.96
C LEU A 130 16.90 -2.62 -2.52
N THR A 131 16.88 -1.81 -3.56
CA THR A 131 18.10 -1.22 -4.14
C THR A 131 18.34 0.17 -3.58
N LEU A 132 19.42 0.30 -2.82
CA LEU A 132 19.90 1.57 -2.31
C LEU A 132 21.01 2.13 -3.22
N ARG A 133 21.01 3.45 -3.36
CA ARG A 133 22.13 4.19 -3.95
C ARG A 133 22.82 5.00 -2.87
N TYR A 134 24.05 4.65 -2.55
CA TYR A 134 24.94 5.46 -1.76
C TYR A 134 25.64 6.47 -2.65
N GLN A 135 25.58 7.72 -2.27
CA GLN A 135 26.30 8.79 -2.95
C GLN A 135 27.10 9.55 -1.89
N SER A 136 28.41 9.59 -2.05
CA SER A 136 29.29 10.36 -1.18
C SER A 136 29.95 11.46 -1.96
N SER A 137 30.04 12.63 -1.37
CA SER A 137 30.81 13.76 -1.88
C SER A 137 31.90 14.17 -0.88
N ASP A 138 32.94 14.79 -1.40
CA ASP A 138 33.94 15.44 -0.57
C ASP A 138 33.36 16.68 0.12
N PHE A 139 34.11 17.23 1.07
CA PHE A 139 33.68 18.37 1.88
C PHE A 139 33.28 19.60 1.04
N PHE A 140 33.96 19.84 -0.11
CA PHE A 140 33.69 20.95 -1.01
C PHE A 140 32.69 20.60 -2.12
N GLN A 141 32.17 19.37 -2.14
CA GLN A 141 31.26 18.86 -3.18
C GLN A 141 31.84 19.00 -4.63
N LEU A 142 33.14 18.89 -4.74
CA LEU A 142 33.85 18.95 -6.04
C LEU A 142 33.76 17.60 -6.76
N PHE A 143 33.84 16.53 -6.02
CA PHE A 143 33.83 15.19 -6.54
C PHE A 143 32.74 14.38 -5.83
N THR A 144 32.02 13.58 -6.62
CA THR A 144 30.99 12.68 -6.11
C THR A 144 31.25 11.28 -6.64
N LYS A 145 31.05 10.30 -5.79
CA LYS A 145 31.04 8.89 -6.17
C LYS A 145 29.72 8.26 -5.75
N SER A 146 29.26 7.29 -6.50
CA SER A 146 28.03 6.58 -6.19
C SER A 146 28.20 5.08 -6.35
N ARG A 147 27.44 4.33 -5.54
CA ARG A 147 27.37 2.86 -5.61
C ARG A 147 25.93 2.44 -5.38
N LYS A 148 25.47 1.46 -6.15
CA LYS A 148 24.21 0.77 -5.88
C LYS A 148 24.50 -0.47 -5.09
N VAL A 149 23.65 -0.73 -4.09
CA VAL A 149 23.70 -1.92 -3.23
C VAL A 149 22.29 -2.48 -3.15
N GLU A 150 22.14 -3.76 -3.40
CA GLU A 150 20.92 -4.49 -3.23
C GLU A 150 20.90 -5.14 -1.85
N ILE A 151 19.80 -5.00 -1.14
CA ILE A 151 19.57 -5.55 0.18
C ILE A 151 18.39 -6.49 0.08
N ALA A 152 18.58 -7.73 0.54
CA ALA A 152 17.47 -8.67 0.70
C ALA A 152 16.54 -8.13 1.80
N LYS A 153 15.31 -7.80 1.42
CA LYS A 153 14.30 -7.29 2.33
C LYS A 153 12.91 -7.62 1.81
N GLU A 154 12.16 -8.31 2.62
CA GLU A 154 10.78 -8.59 2.32
C GLU A 154 9.89 -7.38 2.67
N MET A 155 9.19 -6.87 1.67
CA MET A 155 8.25 -5.76 1.84
C MET A 155 6.92 -6.14 1.19
N LEU A 156 5.86 -5.98 1.94
CA LEU A 156 4.51 -6.31 1.53
C LEU A 156 3.69 -5.03 1.38
N VAL A 157 3.32 -4.70 0.15
CA VAL A 157 2.46 -3.55 -0.13
C VAL A 157 1.04 -4.03 -0.37
N LEU A 158 0.18 -3.75 0.59
CA LEU A 158 -1.24 -4.10 0.61
C LEU A 158 -2.09 -3.07 -0.15
N PRO A 159 -3.32 -3.42 -0.53
CA PRO A 159 -4.25 -2.47 -1.12
C PRO A 159 -4.45 -1.22 -0.25
N GLN A 160 -4.90 -0.14 -0.87
CA GLN A 160 -5.21 1.09 -0.17
C GLN A 160 -6.39 0.89 0.77
N LEU A 161 -6.26 1.37 2.02
CA LEU A 161 -7.39 1.40 2.95
C LEU A 161 -8.37 2.50 2.55
N GLN A 162 -9.63 2.13 2.46
CA GLN A 162 -10.73 3.06 2.21
C GLN A 162 -11.19 3.74 3.52
N PRO A 163 -11.82 4.93 3.45
CA PRO A 163 -12.31 5.61 4.65
C PRO A 163 -13.26 4.72 5.47
N ALA A 164 -12.97 4.56 6.76
CA ALA A 164 -13.72 3.66 7.66
C ALA A 164 -15.23 3.91 7.63
N ARG A 165 -15.67 5.17 7.56
CA ARG A 165 -17.09 5.54 7.47
C ARG A 165 -17.80 4.89 6.28
N ASN A 166 -17.14 4.86 5.12
CA ASN A 166 -17.70 4.27 3.90
C ASN A 166 -17.82 2.75 4.04
N ILE A 167 -16.79 2.13 4.62
CA ILE A 167 -16.74 0.68 4.79
C ILE A 167 -17.77 0.21 5.82
N LEU A 168 -17.91 0.89 6.95
CA LEU A 168 -18.93 0.56 7.96
C LEU A 168 -20.34 0.66 7.36
N ARG A 169 -20.64 1.69 6.59
CA ARG A 169 -21.95 1.84 5.92
C ARG A 169 -22.20 0.72 4.91
N LEU A 170 -21.18 0.33 4.13
CA LEU A 170 -21.31 -0.80 3.22
C LEU A 170 -21.57 -2.09 3.98
N GLN A 171 -20.86 -2.32 5.07
CA GLN A 171 -21.07 -3.48 5.93
C GLN A 171 -22.48 -3.52 6.53
N GLU A 172 -23.01 -2.40 7.02
CA GLU A 172 -24.40 -2.31 7.49
C GLU A 172 -25.41 -2.64 6.39
N THR A 173 -25.18 -2.12 5.17
CA THR A 173 -26.05 -2.41 4.03
C THR A 173 -26.03 -3.91 3.69
N MET A 174 -24.87 -4.53 3.69
CA MET A 174 -24.70 -5.96 3.45
C MET A 174 -25.39 -6.79 4.55
N LYS A 175 -25.21 -6.42 5.83
CA LYS A 175 -25.91 -7.04 6.95
C LYS A 175 -27.44 -6.98 6.78
N ASN A 176 -27.97 -5.82 6.40
CA ASN A 176 -29.42 -5.65 6.18
C ASN A 176 -29.95 -6.50 5.01
N GLN A 177 -29.13 -6.76 4.00
CA GLN A 177 -29.49 -7.63 2.87
C GLN A 177 -29.40 -9.12 3.20
N THR A 178 -28.56 -9.48 4.19
CA THR A 178 -28.41 -10.88 4.65
C THR A 178 -29.57 -11.31 5.56
N PHE A 179 -30.25 -10.36 6.23
CA PHE A 179 -31.52 -10.64 6.91
C PHE A 179 -32.57 -10.94 5.84
N GLY A 180 -32.73 -12.21 5.52
CA GLY A 180 -33.56 -12.71 4.45
C GLY A 180 -34.99 -12.15 4.47
N GLU A 181 -35.66 -12.23 3.34
CA GLU A 181 -37.07 -11.88 3.25
C GLU A 181 -37.89 -12.71 4.25
N PRO A 182 -38.84 -12.09 4.96
CA PRO A 182 -39.71 -12.83 5.86
C PRO A 182 -40.40 -13.94 5.05
N THR A 183 -40.22 -15.17 5.51
CA THR A 183 -40.91 -16.31 4.92
C THR A 183 -42.42 -16.20 5.20
N PHE A 184 -43.23 -16.91 4.43
CA PHE A 184 -44.68 -17.00 4.76
C PHE A 184 -44.94 -17.86 5.98
N ALA A 185 -43.93 -18.53 6.53
CA ALA A 185 -44.04 -19.30 7.74
C ALA A 185 -44.20 -18.39 8.98
N VAL A 186 -45.16 -18.67 9.81
CA VAL A 186 -45.44 -17.88 11.02
C VAL A 186 -44.65 -18.48 12.18
N LYS A 187 -43.71 -17.66 12.72
CA LYS A 187 -42.91 -18.02 13.90
C LYS A 187 -43.73 -17.95 15.16
N ASN A 188 -44.52 -16.89 15.32
CA ASN A 188 -45.27 -16.65 16.54
C ASN A 188 -46.46 -15.70 16.30
N TYR A 189 -47.44 -15.71 17.23
CA TYR A 189 -48.54 -14.77 17.27
C TYR A 189 -48.42 -13.93 18.54
N ARG A 190 -48.54 -12.59 18.40
CA ARG A 190 -48.55 -11.69 19.54
C ARG A 190 -49.60 -10.58 19.37
N PRO A 191 -50.01 -9.88 20.43
CA PRO A 191 -50.83 -8.70 20.31
C PRO A 191 -50.13 -7.63 19.42
N TYR A 192 -50.90 -6.99 18.55
CA TYR A 192 -50.45 -5.88 17.72
C TYR A 192 -49.98 -4.69 18.59
N ARG A 193 -48.87 -4.08 18.19
CA ARG A 193 -48.35 -2.85 18.83
C ARG A 193 -48.35 -1.71 17.81
N SER A 194 -48.56 -0.47 18.28
CA SER A 194 -48.48 0.68 17.43
C SER A 194 -47.10 0.77 16.79
N GLY A 195 -47.06 0.84 15.44
CA GLY A 195 -45.82 0.77 14.63
C GLY A 195 -45.61 -0.55 13.89
N ASP A 196 -46.34 -1.62 14.25
CA ASP A 196 -46.28 -2.86 13.49
C ASP A 196 -46.95 -2.72 12.12
N ALA A 197 -46.41 -3.43 11.09
CA ALA A 197 -46.94 -3.40 9.74
C ALA A 197 -48.34 -3.99 9.65
N PRO A 198 -49.39 -3.22 9.26
CA PRO A 198 -50.79 -3.71 9.23
C PRO A 198 -51.05 -4.94 8.35
N LYS A 199 -50.20 -5.14 7.31
CA LYS A 199 -50.26 -6.29 6.38
C LYS A 199 -50.05 -7.64 7.08
N ASN A 200 -49.41 -7.64 8.23
CA ASN A 200 -49.11 -8.86 8.99
C ASN A 200 -50.14 -9.14 10.11
N ILE A 201 -51.25 -8.41 10.16
CA ILE A 201 -52.34 -8.68 11.12
C ILE A 201 -53.09 -9.91 10.64
N ASP A 202 -53.26 -10.89 11.57
CA ASP A 202 -54.17 -12.04 11.35
C ASP A 202 -55.59 -11.64 11.69
N TRP A 203 -56.33 -11.19 10.69
CA TRP A 203 -57.70 -10.74 10.84
C TRP A 203 -58.65 -11.85 11.31
N LYS A 204 -58.37 -13.10 10.91
CA LYS A 204 -59.16 -14.27 11.30
C LYS A 204 -58.98 -14.64 12.78
N LEU A 205 -57.78 -14.53 13.27
CA LEU A 205 -57.46 -14.80 14.68
C LEU A 205 -57.91 -13.63 15.56
N SER A 206 -57.71 -12.38 15.08
CA SER A 206 -58.10 -11.16 15.76
C SER A 206 -59.59 -11.09 16.00
N SER A 207 -60.44 -11.53 15.05
CA SER A 207 -61.89 -11.53 15.19
C SER A 207 -62.37 -12.57 16.27
N LYS A 208 -61.58 -13.59 16.53
CA LYS A 208 -61.93 -14.61 17.58
C LYS A 208 -61.52 -14.17 18.99
N GLN A 209 -60.49 -13.34 19.11
CA GLN A 209 -59.89 -12.94 20.39
C GLN A 209 -60.24 -11.52 20.83
N SER A 210 -61.02 -10.75 20.05
CA SER A 210 -61.39 -9.35 20.29
C SER A 210 -60.16 -8.42 20.48
N THR A 211 -58.98 -8.83 20.07
CA THR A 211 -57.74 -8.08 20.10
C THR A 211 -56.99 -8.28 18.77
N LEU A 212 -56.32 -7.23 18.29
CA LEU A 212 -55.56 -7.35 17.08
C LEU A 212 -54.32 -8.25 17.31
N ILE A 213 -54.22 -9.31 16.53
CA ILE A 213 -53.12 -10.27 16.59
C ILE A 213 -52.17 -10.06 15.40
N TYR A 214 -50.91 -9.91 15.71
CA TYR A 214 -49.83 -9.75 14.76
C TYR A 214 -49.13 -11.09 14.53
N ARG A 215 -48.90 -11.44 13.25
CA ARG A 215 -48.11 -12.60 12.82
C ARG A 215 -46.65 -12.21 12.73
N GLU A 216 -45.82 -12.75 13.63
CA GLU A 216 -44.39 -12.70 13.47
C GLU A 216 -43.98 -13.80 12.49
N LEU A 217 -43.50 -13.36 11.31
CA LEU A 217 -43.07 -14.30 10.30
C LEU A 217 -41.65 -14.81 10.62
N GLU A 218 -41.36 -16.05 10.26
CA GLU A 218 -40.00 -16.55 10.30
C GLU A 218 -39.16 -15.80 9.27
N THR A 219 -38.01 -15.39 9.68
CA THR A 219 -36.98 -14.85 8.76
C THR A 219 -36.07 -16.03 8.45
N GLN A 220 -35.94 -16.38 7.18
CA GLN A 220 -35.00 -17.39 6.77
C GLN A 220 -33.61 -16.80 6.93
N GLN A 221 -32.90 -17.16 8.00
CA GLN A 221 -31.48 -16.87 8.11
C GLN A 221 -30.77 -17.77 7.12
N LEU A 222 -30.20 -17.19 6.08
CA LEU A 222 -29.20 -17.88 5.29
C LEU A 222 -27.99 -18.05 6.20
N GLU A 223 -27.68 -19.31 6.55
CA GLU A 223 -26.77 -19.63 7.65
C GLU A 223 -25.32 -19.19 7.45
N GLN A 224 -24.90 -18.88 6.22
CA GLN A 224 -23.53 -18.44 5.95
C GLN A 224 -23.46 -17.40 4.84
N THR A 225 -22.74 -16.34 5.14
CA THR A 225 -22.40 -15.29 4.18
C THR A 225 -21.04 -15.59 3.55
N VAL A 226 -20.96 -15.49 2.22
CA VAL A 226 -19.72 -15.68 1.45
C VAL A 226 -19.39 -14.40 0.70
N TRP A 227 -18.15 -13.96 0.82
CA TRP A 227 -17.64 -12.85 0.03
C TRP A 227 -16.76 -13.37 -1.10
N LEU A 228 -17.02 -12.89 -2.29
CA LEU A 228 -16.33 -13.33 -3.49
C LEU A 228 -15.82 -12.11 -4.27
N PHE A 229 -14.52 -12.01 -4.44
CA PHE A 229 -13.91 -11.01 -5.30
C PHE A 229 -13.60 -11.63 -6.67
N LEU A 230 -14.17 -11.06 -7.74
CA LEU A 230 -13.89 -11.44 -9.11
C LEU A 230 -13.03 -10.37 -9.77
N GLY A 231 -11.74 -10.61 -9.85
CA GLY A 231 -10.73 -9.66 -10.33
C GLY A 231 -10.68 -9.56 -11.85
N THR A 232 -11.76 -9.16 -12.52
CA THR A 232 -11.75 -8.94 -13.97
C THR A 232 -10.76 -7.84 -14.35
N PRO A 233 -10.07 -7.97 -15.52
CA PRO A 233 -9.18 -6.91 -16.01
C PRO A 233 -9.96 -5.62 -16.26
N SER A 234 -9.60 -4.55 -15.52
CA SER A 234 -10.22 -3.24 -15.63
C SER A 234 -9.28 -2.18 -15.02
N GLU A 235 -9.42 -0.92 -15.40
CA GLU A 235 -8.74 0.21 -14.75
C GLU A 235 -9.16 0.39 -13.29
N HIS A 236 -10.32 -0.15 -12.90
CA HIS A 236 -10.87 -0.09 -11.56
C HIS A 236 -10.46 -1.28 -10.66
N PHE A 237 -9.61 -2.19 -11.16
CA PHE A 237 -9.19 -3.39 -10.43
C PHE A 237 -8.60 -3.05 -9.04
N GLU A 238 -7.62 -2.15 -8.97
CA GLU A 238 -6.97 -1.78 -7.71
C GLU A 238 -7.92 -1.06 -6.75
N ALA A 239 -8.81 -0.23 -7.29
CA ALA A 239 -9.80 0.46 -6.48
C ALA A 239 -10.81 -0.51 -5.86
N MET A 240 -11.33 -1.45 -6.65
CA MET A 240 -12.29 -2.46 -6.17
C MET A 240 -11.65 -3.43 -5.18
N LEU A 241 -10.42 -3.86 -5.43
CA LEU A 241 -9.65 -4.67 -4.50
C LEU A 241 -9.42 -3.94 -3.17
N SER A 242 -9.24 -2.61 -3.22
CA SER A 242 -9.08 -1.78 -2.02
C SER A 242 -10.37 -1.71 -1.19
N TYR A 243 -11.54 -1.67 -1.83
CA TYR A 243 -12.83 -1.76 -1.12
C TYR A 243 -13.00 -3.13 -0.46
N TYR A 244 -12.74 -4.21 -1.20
CA TYR A 244 -12.89 -5.57 -0.71
C TYR A 244 -11.93 -5.84 0.46
N TYR A 245 -10.66 -5.46 0.34
CA TYR A 245 -9.67 -5.57 1.41
C TYR A 245 -10.08 -4.77 2.65
N SER A 246 -10.56 -3.54 2.47
CA SER A 246 -10.98 -2.69 3.58
C SER A 246 -12.20 -3.25 4.32
N LEU A 247 -13.13 -3.91 3.61
CA LEU A 247 -14.25 -4.62 4.22
C LEU A 247 -13.76 -5.76 5.10
N GLN A 248 -12.78 -6.54 4.64
CA GLN A 248 -12.21 -7.63 5.43
C GLN A 248 -11.58 -7.13 6.74
N THR A 249 -10.89 -5.97 6.71
CA THR A 249 -10.24 -5.42 7.92
C THR A 249 -11.23 -4.99 9.01
N VAL A 250 -12.50 -4.80 8.67
CA VAL A 250 -13.57 -4.37 9.59
C VAL A 250 -14.49 -5.53 9.97
N ALA A 251 -14.38 -6.67 9.30
CA ALA A 251 -15.20 -7.84 9.58
C ALA A 251 -14.93 -8.38 11.01
N GLU A 252 -15.99 -8.49 11.81
CA GLU A 252 -15.93 -8.96 13.21
C GLU A 252 -15.95 -10.49 13.34
N GLU A 253 -16.44 -11.20 12.33
CA GLU A 253 -16.60 -12.64 12.33
C GLU A 253 -15.73 -13.31 11.26
N PRO A 254 -15.33 -14.58 11.46
CA PRO A 254 -14.65 -15.35 10.43
C PRO A 254 -15.57 -15.51 9.22
N LEU A 255 -15.17 -14.90 8.10
CA LEU A 255 -15.91 -14.90 6.85
C LEU A 255 -15.33 -15.94 5.90
N GLU A 256 -16.21 -16.69 5.25
CA GLU A 256 -15.82 -17.47 4.09
C GLU A 256 -15.64 -16.51 2.91
N GLN A 257 -14.41 -16.40 2.40
CA GLN A 257 -14.08 -15.47 1.35
C GLN A 257 -13.21 -16.10 0.27
N TYR A 258 -13.45 -15.71 -0.96
CA TYR A 258 -12.72 -16.17 -2.13
C TYR A 258 -12.18 -14.97 -2.93
N ILE A 259 -10.96 -15.08 -3.40
CA ILE A 259 -10.35 -14.07 -4.27
C ILE A 259 -9.95 -14.74 -5.57
N PHE A 260 -10.63 -14.37 -6.66
CA PHE A 260 -10.33 -14.82 -8.00
C PHE A 260 -9.53 -13.76 -8.76
N GLY A 261 -8.29 -14.10 -9.07
CA GLY A 261 -7.38 -13.34 -9.89
C GLY A 261 -6.56 -14.27 -10.78
N ASP A 262 -5.36 -13.87 -11.15
CA ASP A 262 -4.39 -14.71 -11.86
C ASP A 262 -4.13 -16.04 -11.14
N GLN A 263 -4.29 -16.06 -9.82
CA GLN A 263 -4.29 -17.23 -8.97
C GLN A 263 -5.57 -17.28 -8.14
N LEU A 264 -6.15 -18.48 -8.04
CA LEU A 264 -7.26 -18.73 -7.11
C LEU A 264 -6.70 -18.76 -5.69
N LYS A 265 -7.31 -17.99 -4.80
CA LYS A 265 -7.02 -18.04 -3.35
C LYS A 265 -8.25 -18.52 -2.59
N ASP A 266 -8.10 -19.67 -1.94
CA ASP A 266 -9.13 -20.26 -1.07
C ASP A 266 -9.23 -19.47 0.25
N PRO A 267 -10.33 -19.62 1.01
CA PRO A 267 -10.54 -18.93 2.28
C PRO A 267 -9.39 -19.11 3.28
N ALA A 268 -8.82 -20.31 3.33
CA ALA A 268 -7.71 -20.63 4.22
C ALA A 268 -6.37 -19.93 3.81
N GLN A 269 -6.28 -19.39 2.60
CA GLN A 269 -5.10 -18.75 2.03
C GLN A 269 -5.30 -17.24 1.80
N THR A 270 -6.43 -16.68 2.25
CA THR A 270 -6.74 -15.27 2.08
C THR A 270 -6.06 -14.44 3.18
N ASP A 271 -4.75 -14.45 3.15
CA ASP A 271 -3.88 -13.68 4.03
C ASP A 271 -3.40 -12.36 3.35
N ALA A 272 -2.63 -11.58 4.08
CA ALA A 272 -2.05 -10.32 3.58
C ALA A 272 -1.22 -10.54 2.30
N LEU A 273 -0.56 -11.68 2.18
CA LEU A 273 0.26 -12.04 1.02
C LEU A 273 -0.60 -12.24 -0.24
N ALA A 274 -1.77 -12.84 -0.10
CA ALA A 274 -2.72 -13.01 -1.19
C ALA A 274 -3.17 -11.65 -1.74
N PHE A 275 -3.52 -10.70 -0.87
CA PHE A 275 -3.91 -9.36 -1.29
C PHE A 275 -2.78 -8.54 -1.90
N ALA A 276 -1.56 -8.73 -1.43
CA ALA A 276 -0.42 -8.04 -2.02
C ALA A 276 -0.06 -8.58 -3.42
N GLY A 277 -0.17 -9.90 -3.62
CA GLY A 277 0.32 -10.56 -4.84
C GLY A 277 -0.69 -10.69 -5.97
N ILE A 278 -2.00 -10.66 -5.70
CA ILE A 278 -3.02 -10.96 -6.71
C ILE A 278 -3.03 -9.97 -7.89
N GLN A 279 -3.16 -10.50 -9.10
CA GLN A 279 -3.27 -9.74 -10.35
C GLN A 279 -4.63 -10.01 -11.01
N PRO A 280 -5.05 -9.21 -12.01
CA PRO A 280 -6.27 -9.45 -12.74
C PRO A 280 -6.34 -10.85 -13.37
N LEU A 281 -7.56 -11.38 -13.50
CA LEU A 281 -7.84 -12.69 -14.10
C LEU A 281 -7.26 -12.78 -15.50
N THR A 282 -6.58 -13.88 -15.78
CA THR A 282 -6.10 -14.26 -17.12
C THR A 282 -6.93 -15.39 -17.73
N THR A 283 -7.59 -16.19 -16.90
CA THR A 283 -8.41 -17.35 -17.29
C THR A 283 -9.71 -17.38 -16.50
N VAL A 284 -10.71 -18.09 -17.02
CA VAL A 284 -11.98 -18.28 -16.29
C VAL A 284 -11.73 -19.12 -15.04
N PRO A 285 -12.10 -18.64 -13.85
CA PRO A 285 -11.84 -19.37 -12.61
C PRO A 285 -12.82 -20.55 -12.45
N THR A 286 -12.35 -21.62 -11.83
CA THR A 286 -13.22 -22.69 -11.36
C THR A 286 -13.89 -22.26 -10.06
N LEU A 287 -15.22 -22.27 -10.04
CA LEU A 287 -15.99 -21.86 -8.88
C LEU A 287 -16.09 -22.99 -7.84
N PRO A 288 -16.13 -22.65 -6.55
CA PRO A 288 -16.52 -23.61 -5.51
C PRO A 288 -17.99 -23.96 -5.61
N ASP A 289 -18.37 -25.18 -5.18
CA ASP A 289 -19.76 -25.61 -5.09
C ASP A 289 -20.42 -25.00 -3.85
N LEU A 290 -21.05 -23.84 -4.03
CA LEU A 290 -21.74 -23.10 -2.97
C LEU A 290 -23.24 -23.34 -3.08
N LYS A 291 -23.89 -23.69 -1.95
CA LYS A 291 -25.33 -23.95 -1.86
C LYS A 291 -25.93 -23.30 -0.62
N ASP A 292 -27.13 -22.77 -0.75
CA ASP A 292 -27.94 -22.18 0.33
C ASP A 292 -27.19 -21.05 1.08
N LYS A 293 -26.39 -20.24 0.36
CA LYS A 293 -25.60 -19.17 0.93
C LYS A 293 -26.02 -17.80 0.40
N SER A 294 -25.73 -16.75 1.20
CA SER A 294 -25.81 -15.36 0.77
C SER A 294 -24.45 -14.95 0.23
N ILE A 295 -24.33 -14.72 -1.09
CA ILE A 295 -23.07 -14.42 -1.77
C ILE A 295 -23.02 -12.96 -2.15
N PHE A 296 -22.00 -12.24 -1.67
CA PHE A 296 -21.67 -10.90 -2.11
C PHE A 296 -20.53 -10.96 -3.13
N LEU A 297 -20.87 -10.72 -4.37
CA LEU A 297 -19.92 -10.74 -5.49
C LEU A 297 -19.40 -9.33 -5.76
N PHE A 298 -18.09 -9.14 -5.60
CA PHE A 298 -17.39 -7.89 -5.88
C PHE A 298 -16.63 -8.01 -7.20
N THR A 299 -16.86 -7.09 -8.14
CA THR A 299 -16.16 -7.07 -9.43
C THR A 299 -15.75 -5.64 -9.78
N PRO A 300 -14.58 -5.42 -10.41
CA PRO A 300 -14.18 -4.09 -10.89
C PRO A 300 -15.18 -3.51 -11.87
N GLU A 301 -15.72 -4.36 -12.77
CA GLU A 301 -16.62 -3.96 -13.84
C GLU A 301 -17.56 -5.12 -14.18
N GLN A 302 -18.78 -4.78 -14.62
CA GLN A 302 -19.72 -5.79 -15.10
C GLN A 302 -19.29 -6.30 -16.48
N THR A 303 -19.03 -7.59 -16.57
CA THR A 303 -18.62 -8.28 -17.78
C THR A 303 -19.54 -9.46 -18.09
N SER A 304 -19.43 -10.06 -19.28
CA SER A 304 -20.13 -11.31 -19.59
C SER A 304 -19.81 -12.41 -18.57
N LEU A 305 -18.57 -12.48 -18.12
CA LEU A 305 -18.13 -13.42 -17.10
C LEU A 305 -18.85 -13.21 -15.76
N SER A 306 -18.98 -11.97 -15.30
CA SER A 306 -19.70 -11.67 -14.05
C SER A 306 -21.19 -12.01 -14.16
N ALA A 307 -21.81 -11.79 -15.34
CA ALA A 307 -23.20 -12.13 -15.59
C ALA A 307 -23.43 -13.66 -15.64
N GLU A 308 -22.53 -14.41 -16.25
CA GLU A 308 -22.57 -15.89 -16.24
C GLU A 308 -22.43 -16.44 -14.83
N LEU A 309 -21.51 -15.90 -14.04
CA LEU A 309 -21.30 -16.27 -12.65
C LEU A 309 -22.52 -15.96 -11.78
N MET A 310 -23.13 -14.80 -11.94
CA MET A 310 -24.38 -14.43 -11.28
C MET A 310 -25.50 -15.43 -11.60
N THR A 311 -25.62 -15.82 -12.85
CA THR A 311 -26.63 -16.80 -13.28
C THR A 311 -26.35 -18.19 -12.71
N HIS A 312 -25.10 -18.61 -12.69
CA HIS A 312 -24.68 -19.92 -12.19
C HIS A 312 -24.87 -20.03 -10.67
N LEU A 313 -24.33 -19.07 -9.91
CA LEU A 313 -24.42 -19.04 -8.45
C LEU A 313 -25.85 -18.78 -7.97
N GLY A 314 -26.61 -17.96 -8.69
CA GLY A 314 -27.99 -17.60 -8.35
C GLY A 314 -29.00 -18.76 -8.43
N LYS A 315 -28.62 -19.90 -9.03
CA LYS A 315 -29.50 -21.08 -9.06
C LYS A 315 -29.80 -21.66 -7.67
N ASN A 316 -28.79 -21.63 -6.79
CA ASN A 316 -28.87 -22.27 -5.48
C ASN A 316 -28.50 -21.31 -4.33
N ASN A 317 -28.27 -20.02 -4.61
CA ASN A 317 -27.85 -19.04 -3.64
C ASN A 317 -28.51 -17.68 -3.88
N GLN A 318 -28.54 -16.84 -2.86
CA GLN A 318 -28.87 -15.43 -3.02
C GLN A 318 -27.60 -14.66 -3.36
N VAL A 319 -27.50 -14.05 -4.57
CA VAL A 319 -26.30 -13.36 -5.01
C VAL A 319 -26.57 -11.88 -5.18
N THR A 320 -25.75 -11.06 -4.53
CA THR A 320 -25.75 -9.60 -4.66
C THR A 320 -24.46 -9.16 -5.32
N LEU A 321 -24.55 -8.40 -6.41
CA LEU A 321 -23.39 -7.88 -7.15
C LEU A 321 -23.07 -6.46 -6.72
N TYR A 322 -21.79 -6.22 -6.46
CA TYR A 322 -21.22 -4.89 -6.26
C TYR A 322 -20.13 -4.65 -7.31
N ASP A 323 -20.33 -3.66 -8.17
CA ASP A 323 -19.30 -3.15 -9.08
C ASP A 323 -18.73 -1.82 -8.59
N TYR A 324 -17.64 -1.39 -9.21
CA TYR A 324 -16.98 -0.14 -8.82
C TYR A 324 -17.89 1.07 -8.97
N ASP A 325 -18.67 1.16 -10.05
CA ASP A 325 -19.53 2.30 -10.34
C ASP A 325 -20.65 2.45 -9.30
N THR A 326 -21.26 1.32 -8.92
CA THR A 326 -22.28 1.27 -7.86
C THR A 326 -21.70 1.76 -6.52
N LEU A 327 -20.53 1.27 -6.13
CA LEU A 327 -19.91 1.68 -4.87
C LEU A 327 -19.44 3.13 -4.91
N ALA A 328 -18.82 3.55 -6.01
CA ALA A 328 -18.36 4.94 -6.18
C ALA A 328 -19.53 5.93 -6.21
N GLY A 329 -20.66 5.56 -6.82
CA GLY A 329 -21.90 6.33 -6.80
C GLY A 329 -22.40 6.55 -5.37
N TRP A 330 -22.53 5.49 -4.59
CA TRP A 330 -22.97 5.55 -3.20
C TRP A 330 -22.12 6.48 -2.33
N PHE A 331 -20.80 6.48 -2.54
CA PHE A 331 -19.89 7.28 -1.73
C PHE A 331 -19.81 8.76 -2.19
N ARG A 332 -20.17 9.05 -3.46
CA ARG A 332 -20.28 10.43 -3.97
C ARG A 332 -21.51 11.15 -3.44
N GLU A 333 -22.67 10.49 -3.43
CA GLU A 333 -23.93 11.05 -2.92
C GLU A 333 -23.82 11.48 -1.45
N THR A 334 -22.99 10.80 -0.68
CA THR A 334 -22.77 11.11 0.75
C THR A 334 -21.93 12.39 0.97
N LYS A 335 -21.17 12.85 -0.04
CA LYS A 335 -20.40 14.11 0.04
C LYS A 335 -21.27 15.35 -0.22
N GLY A 336 -22.38 15.20 -0.92
CA GLY A 336 -23.28 16.30 -1.30
C GLY A 336 -24.38 16.63 -0.28
N SER A 337 -24.53 15.84 0.77
CA SER A 337 -25.56 15.99 1.81
C SER A 337 -24.98 16.56 3.12
N ARG A 338 -24.24 17.67 3.02
CA ARG A 338 -23.79 18.47 4.17
C ARG A 338 -24.17 19.91 3.96
#